data_4693c5157c1dff676793b53587976988
#
_entry.id   4693c5157c1dff676793b53587976988
#
_cell.length_a   1.000
_cell.length_b   1.000
_cell.length_c   1.000
_cell.angle_alpha   90.00
_cell.angle_beta   90.00
_cell.angle_gamma   90.00
#
_symmetry.space_group_name_H-M   'P 1'
#
loop_
_entity.id
_entity.type
_entity.pdbx_description
1 polymer ?
#
loop_
_entity_poly.entity_id
_entity_poly.type
_entity_poly.pdbx_seq_one_letter_code
_entity_poly.pdbx_strand_id
1 'polypeptide(L)'
;MAYKFVDNYRERGARKQLVDILKKKGIEDEGVLKAIGKVPRHYFFDETFWNQAYRDIAFPIGEGQTISQPYTVAYQTQLLHIKKGDKVLEIGTGSGYQACILLELGAKVYTIERQEKLYERTIQVLPYMGYKPKFFLGDGSKGVPEYAPYDKIIVTAGAPLVPEELL
;
A
#
# COMPACT_ATOMS: atom_id res chain seq x y z
N MET A 1 19.31 5.19 -10.35
CA MET A 1 19.09 6.41 -9.54
C MET A 1 19.19 6.05 -8.07
N ALA A 2 19.93 6.82 -7.27
CA ALA A 2 19.94 6.61 -5.82
C ALA A 2 18.64 7.15 -5.24
N TYR A 3 17.86 6.32 -4.56
CA TYR A 3 16.66 6.76 -3.85
C TYR A 3 17.06 7.63 -2.66
N LYS A 4 16.51 8.83 -2.58
CA LYS A 4 16.75 9.75 -1.48
C LYS A 4 15.64 9.61 -0.45
N PHE A 5 15.89 8.86 0.62
CA PHE A 5 14.94 8.66 1.71
C PHE A 5 15.23 9.63 2.85
N VAL A 6 14.64 10.82 2.79
CA VAL A 6 14.76 11.86 3.81
C VAL A 6 13.40 12.16 4.40
N ASP A 7 13.21 11.83 5.67
CA ASP A 7 11.98 12.08 6.43
C ASP A 7 12.23 13.18 7.46
N ASN A 8 12.13 14.43 7.01
CA ASN A 8 12.38 15.59 7.85
C ASN A 8 11.13 16.07 8.60
N TYR A 9 11.26 17.16 9.38
CA TYR A 9 10.16 17.69 10.20
C TYR A 9 8.92 18.10 9.38
N ARG A 10 9.10 18.60 8.16
CA ARG A 10 8.00 19.02 7.29
C ARG A 10 7.14 17.82 6.88
N GLU A 11 7.77 16.76 6.40
CA GLU A 11 7.08 15.55 5.95
C GLU A 11 6.43 14.82 7.13
N ARG A 12 7.09 14.76 8.28
CA ARG A 12 6.51 14.20 9.52
C ARG A 12 5.31 15.00 10.00
N GLY A 13 5.38 16.34 9.94
CA GLY A 13 4.26 17.20 10.29
C GLY A 13 3.06 17.01 9.36
N ALA A 14 3.31 16.96 8.04
CA ALA A 14 2.27 16.73 7.04
C ALA A 14 1.61 15.36 7.20
N ARG A 15 2.40 14.32 7.49
CA ARG A 15 1.90 12.97 7.78
C ARG A 15 1.02 12.92 9.01
N LYS A 16 1.39 13.62 10.08
CA LYS A 16 0.57 13.74 11.29
C LYS A 16 -0.77 14.43 10.99
N GLN A 17 -0.74 15.52 10.23
CA GLN A 17 -1.97 16.20 9.79
C GLN A 17 -2.87 15.28 8.96
N LEU A 18 -2.30 14.46 8.06
CA LEU A 18 -3.07 13.47 7.32
C LEU A 18 -3.78 12.48 8.25
N VAL A 19 -3.10 11.95 9.25
CA VAL A 19 -3.70 11.05 10.25
C VAL A 19 -4.88 11.73 10.96
N ASP A 20 -4.74 13.01 11.35
CA ASP A 20 -5.82 13.77 11.98
C ASP A 20 -7.03 13.98 11.04
N ILE A 21 -6.78 14.18 9.74
CA ILE A 21 -7.82 14.26 8.71
C ILE A 21 -8.57 12.92 8.60
N LEU A 22 -7.84 11.81 8.57
CA LEU A 22 -8.44 10.46 8.47
C LEU A 22 -9.31 10.13 9.69
N LYS A 23 -8.86 10.48 10.90
CA LYS A 23 -9.67 10.38 12.12
C LYS A 23 -10.98 11.15 12.00
N LYS A 24 -10.92 12.40 11.54
CA LYS A 24 -12.12 13.23 11.33
C LYS A 24 -13.06 12.67 10.28
N LYS A 25 -12.54 11.89 9.33
CA LYS A 25 -13.32 11.20 8.30
C LYS A 25 -13.88 9.85 8.73
N GLY A 26 -13.72 9.46 9.99
CA GLY A 26 -14.29 8.24 10.55
C GLY A 26 -13.41 7.00 10.47
N ILE A 27 -12.09 7.15 10.28
CA ILE A 27 -11.16 6.04 10.47
C ILE A 27 -10.92 5.89 11.98
N GLU A 28 -11.35 4.75 12.54
CA GLU A 28 -11.33 4.48 13.98
C GLU A 28 -10.27 3.44 14.39
N ASP A 29 -9.79 2.62 13.45
CA ASP A 29 -8.75 1.62 13.71
C ASP A 29 -7.41 2.30 14.03
N GLU A 30 -7.05 2.31 15.32
CA GLU A 30 -5.80 2.92 15.82
C GLU A 30 -4.56 2.25 15.23
N GLY A 31 -4.60 0.96 14.91
CA GLY A 31 -3.51 0.24 14.24
C GLY A 31 -3.27 0.78 12.83
N VAL A 32 -4.35 0.95 12.07
CA VAL A 32 -4.31 1.53 10.72
C VAL A 32 -3.79 2.97 10.75
N LEU A 33 -4.31 3.80 11.64
CA LEU A 33 -3.87 5.18 11.81
C LEU A 33 -2.38 5.27 12.18
N LYS A 34 -1.93 4.40 13.07
CA LYS A 34 -0.51 4.29 13.46
C LYS A 34 0.36 3.86 12.28
N ALA A 35 -0.06 2.88 11.49
CA ALA A 35 0.65 2.43 10.30
C ALA A 35 0.80 3.57 9.28
N ILE A 36 -0.27 4.30 8.99
CA ILE A 36 -0.23 5.48 8.09
C ILE A 36 0.67 6.58 8.66
N GLY A 37 0.65 6.79 9.97
CA GLY A 37 1.53 7.74 10.65
C GLY A 37 3.00 7.35 10.63
N LYS A 38 3.32 6.08 10.38
CA LYS A 38 4.68 5.55 10.35
C LYS A 38 5.27 5.48 8.94
N VAL A 39 4.50 5.01 7.95
CA VAL A 39 4.98 4.83 6.57
C VAL A 39 5.19 6.17 5.87
N PRO A 40 6.41 6.51 5.43
CA PRO A 40 6.71 7.76 4.74
C PRO A 40 6.15 7.76 3.31
N ARG A 41 4.90 8.19 3.14
CA ARG A 41 4.20 8.14 1.85
C ARG A 41 4.93 8.90 0.73
N HIS A 42 5.66 9.98 1.05
CA HIS A 42 6.40 10.76 0.06
C HIS A 42 7.53 9.96 -0.61
N TYR A 43 8.00 8.85 -0.01
CA TYR A 43 8.99 7.98 -0.64
C TYR A 43 8.48 7.26 -1.90
N PHE A 44 7.16 7.20 -2.08
CA PHE A 44 6.50 6.62 -3.25
C PHE A 44 6.27 7.64 -4.38
N PHE A 45 6.72 8.88 -4.18
CA PHE A 45 6.57 10.01 -5.10
C PHE A 45 7.94 10.44 -5.65
N ASP A 46 7.95 10.98 -6.87
CA ASP A 46 9.08 11.79 -7.31
C ASP A 46 9.26 12.98 -6.37
N GLU A 47 10.52 13.38 -6.11
CA GLU A 47 10.85 14.46 -5.15
C GLU A 47 10.12 15.77 -5.48
N THR A 48 9.90 16.04 -6.77
CA THR A 48 9.17 17.23 -7.23
C THR A 48 7.72 17.28 -6.76
N PHE A 49 7.15 16.13 -6.40
CA PHE A 49 5.75 16.00 -5.97
C PHE A 49 5.60 15.68 -4.48
N TRP A 50 6.63 15.75 -3.67
CA TRP A 50 6.55 15.45 -2.24
C TRP A 50 5.52 16.31 -1.50
N ASN A 51 5.30 17.55 -1.94
CA ASN A 51 4.25 18.42 -1.39
C ASN A 51 2.83 17.89 -1.62
N GLN A 52 2.62 16.96 -2.53
CA GLN A 52 1.33 16.32 -2.80
C GLN A 52 1.13 15.02 -1.99
N ALA A 53 2.20 14.44 -1.46
CA ALA A 53 2.20 13.09 -0.92
C ALA A 53 1.24 12.89 0.27
N TYR A 54 1.01 13.93 1.06
CA TYR A 54 0.17 13.89 2.26
C TYR A 54 -1.20 14.54 2.08
N ARG A 55 -1.57 14.91 0.85
CA ARG A 55 -2.94 15.26 0.51
C ARG A 55 -3.78 14.00 0.43
N ASP A 56 -5.03 14.09 0.88
CA ASP A 56 -5.96 12.94 0.81
C ASP A 56 -6.57 12.80 -0.58
N ILE A 57 -5.71 12.53 -1.57
CA ILE A 57 -6.04 12.33 -2.98
C ILE A 57 -5.25 11.15 -3.56
N ALA A 58 -5.80 10.51 -4.60
CA ALA A 58 -5.02 9.61 -5.46
C ALA A 58 -4.03 10.43 -6.31
N PHE A 59 -2.88 9.82 -6.67
CA PHE A 59 -1.85 10.50 -7.45
C PHE A 59 -1.22 9.56 -8.47
N PRO A 60 -0.92 10.01 -9.70
CA PRO A 60 -0.30 9.19 -10.74
C PRO A 60 1.09 8.69 -10.33
N ILE A 61 1.38 7.41 -10.61
CA ILE A 61 2.68 6.76 -10.37
C ILE A 61 3.34 6.23 -11.65
N GLY A 62 2.79 6.56 -12.81
CA GLY A 62 3.20 6.01 -14.10
C GLY A 62 2.38 4.80 -14.55
N GLU A 63 2.61 4.35 -15.77
CA GLU A 63 1.93 3.19 -16.39
C GLU A 63 0.39 3.26 -16.32
N GLY A 64 -0.19 4.47 -16.35
CA GLY A 64 -1.62 4.68 -16.19
C GLY A 64 -2.20 4.31 -14.84
N GLN A 65 -1.35 4.10 -13.83
CA GLN A 65 -1.73 3.69 -12.48
C GLN A 65 -1.57 4.85 -11.48
N THR A 66 -2.22 4.70 -10.32
CA THR A 66 -2.16 5.68 -9.23
C THR A 66 -1.78 5.03 -7.91
N ILE A 67 -1.12 5.78 -7.04
CA ILE A 67 -1.13 5.48 -5.61
C ILE A 67 -2.50 5.88 -5.06
N SER A 68 -3.17 4.96 -4.38
CA SER A 68 -4.54 5.18 -3.90
C SER A 68 -4.61 6.33 -2.89
N GLN A 69 -5.76 7.00 -2.87
CA GLN A 69 -6.09 8.02 -1.88
C GLN A 69 -5.88 7.48 -0.45
N PRO A 70 -5.24 8.22 0.45
CA PRO A 70 -4.99 7.77 1.82
C PRO A 70 -6.25 7.31 2.57
N TYR A 71 -7.37 8.03 2.42
CA TYR A 71 -8.64 7.60 3.01
C TYR A 71 -9.09 6.22 2.49
N THR A 72 -8.98 5.98 1.18
CA THR A 72 -9.33 4.67 0.59
C THR A 72 -8.46 3.55 1.16
N VAL A 73 -7.15 3.78 1.27
CA VAL A 73 -6.22 2.83 1.89
C VAL A 73 -6.63 2.54 3.34
N ALA A 74 -6.85 3.58 4.14
CA ALA A 74 -7.23 3.45 5.54
C ALA A 74 -8.56 2.72 5.71
N TYR A 75 -9.58 3.10 4.93
CA TYR A 75 -10.92 2.53 5.01
C TYR A 75 -10.94 1.04 4.63
N GLN A 76 -10.33 0.69 3.49
CA GLN A 76 -10.24 -0.71 3.08
C GLN A 76 -9.45 -1.56 4.08
N THR A 77 -8.37 -1.01 4.62
CA THR A 77 -7.52 -1.74 5.57
C THR A 77 -8.23 -1.98 6.90
N GLN A 78 -8.97 -0.99 7.44
CA GLN A 78 -9.73 -1.22 8.68
C GLN A 78 -10.84 -2.25 8.51
N LEU A 79 -11.49 -2.33 7.34
CA LEU A 79 -12.51 -3.36 7.04
C LEU A 79 -11.93 -4.78 7.03
N LEU A 80 -10.66 -4.94 6.77
CA LEU A 80 -10.00 -6.25 6.80
C LEU A 80 -9.79 -6.79 8.22
N HIS A 81 -9.82 -5.93 9.25
CA HIS A 81 -9.55 -6.33 10.63
C HIS A 81 -8.28 -7.19 10.76
N ILE A 82 -7.16 -6.68 10.24
CA ILE A 82 -5.88 -7.39 10.19
C ILE A 82 -5.39 -7.74 11.59
N LYS A 83 -5.04 -9.00 11.78
CA LYS A 83 -4.35 -9.49 12.98
C LYS A 83 -2.89 -9.79 12.68
N LYS A 84 -2.04 -9.64 13.69
CA LYS A 84 -0.63 -9.99 13.56
C LYS A 84 -0.48 -11.45 13.12
N GLY A 85 0.26 -11.65 12.03
CA GLY A 85 0.50 -12.98 11.46
C GLY A 85 -0.47 -13.40 10.38
N ASP A 86 -1.58 -12.67 10.14
CA ASP A 86 -2.50 -12.94 9.04
C ASP A 86 -1.74 -13.00 7.70
N LYS A 87 -2.06 -13.99 6.89
CA LYS A 87 -1.63 -14.09 5.49
C LYS A 87 -2.56 -13.24 4.63
N VAL A 88 -2.02 -12.18 4.06
CA VAL A 88 -2.81 -11.23 3.25
C VAL A 88 -2.30 -11.25 1.82
N LEU A 89 -3.21 -11.49 0.87
CA LEU A 89 -2.96 -11.33 -0.55
C LEU A 89 -3.43 -9.95 -1.00
N GLU A 90 -2.53 -9.19 -1.61
CA GLU A 90 -2.82 -7.92 -2.28
C GLU A 90 -2.80 -8.12 -3.79
N ILE A 91 -3.89 -7.77 -4.46
CA ILE A 91 -4.00 -7.75 -5.92
C ILE A 91 -3.80 -6.32 -6.41
N GLY A 92 -2.68 -6.06 -7.09
CA GLY A 92 -2.29 -4.75 -7.55
C GLY A 92 -1.28 -4.07 -6.61
N THR A 93 -0.01 -4.45 -6.69
CA THR A 93 1.06 -3.87 -5.85
C THR A 93 1.19 -2.36 -6.06
N GLY A 94 1.13 -1.90 -7.31
CA GLY A 94 1.26 -0.50 -7.68
C GLY A 94 2.55 0.11 -7.12
N SER A 95 2.40 1.14 -6.29
CA SER A 95 3.53 1.77 -5.60
C SER A 95 4.12 0.90 -4.47
N GLY A 96 3.36 -0.04 -3.93
CA GLY A 96 3.69 -0.80 -2.73
C GLY A 96 3.29 -0.13 -1.41
N TYR A 97 2.62 1.02 -1.45
CA TYR A 97 2.21 1.75 -0.24
C TYR A 97 1.24 0.93 0.62
N GLN A 98 0.22 0.31 0.00
CA GLN A 98 -0.73 -0.56 0.70
C GLN A 98 -0.03 -1.76 1.33
N ALA A 99 0.91 -2.39 0.62
CA ALA A 99 1.71 -3.50 1.17
C ALA A 99 2.47 -3.09 2.42
N CYS A 100 3.06 -1.88 2.44
CA CYS A 100 3.76 -1.35 3.61
C CYS A 100 2.82 -1.16 4.81
N ILE A 101 1.61 -0.64 4.59
CA ILE A 101 0.60 -0.49 5.64
C ILE A 101 0.22 -1.86 6.23
N LEU A 102 -0.01 -2.86 5.40
CA LEU A 102 -0.33 -4.22 5.85
C LEU A 102 0.82 -4.84 6.66
N LEU A 103 2.07 -4.64 6.23
CA LEU A 103 3.25 -5.10 6.95
C LEU A 103 3.40 -4.42 8.32
N GLU A 104 3.09 -3.13 8.42
CA GLU A 104 3.11 -2.39 9.70
C GLU A 104 2.06 -2.91 10.69
N LEU A 105 0.95 -3.47 10.20
CA LEU A 105 -0.06 -4.16 11.01
C LEU A 105 0.36 -5.57 11.43
N GLY A 106 1.52 -6.04 10.98
CA GLY A 106 2.06 -7.36 11.30
C GLY A 106 1.58 -8.49 10.40
N ALA A 107 0.97 -8.19 9.27
CA ALA A 107 0.58 -9.19 8.28
C ALA A 107 1.78 -9.81 7.56
N LYS A 108 1.62 -11.04 7.09
CA LYS A 108 2.48 -11.68 6.09
C LYS A 108 1.90 -11.36 4.72
N VAL A 109 2.54 -10.44 4.00
CA VAL A 109 2.00 -9.87 2.77
C VAL A 109 2.54 -10.58 1.54
N TYR A 110 1.62 -10.98 0.69
CA TYR A 110 1.84 -11.52 -0.66
C TYR A 110 1.20 -10.53 -1.62
N THR A 111 1.97 -9.99 -2.56
CA THR A 111 1.47 -8.93 -3.46
C THR A 111 1.80 -9.26 -4.91
N ILE A 112 0.81 -9.13 -5.78
CA ILE A 112 0.93 -9.44 -7.20
C ILE A 112 0.68 -8.20 -8.05
N GLU A 113 1.57 -7.96 -9.03
CA GLU A 113 1.50 -6.85 -9.96
C GLU A 113 1.52 -7.35 -11.39
N ARG A 114 0.66 -6.79 -12.23
CA ARG A 114 0.59 -7.13 -13.67
C ARG A 114 1.53 -6.28 -14.50
N GLN A 115 1.77 -5.04 -14.10
CA GLN A 115 2.61 -4.09 -14.83
C GLN A 115 4.09 -4.32 -14.48
N GLU A 116 4.85 -4.88 -15.43
CA GLU A 116 6.25 -5.26 -15.23
C GLU A 116 7.11 -4.10 -14.69
N LYS A 117 6.97 -2.90 -15.26
CA LYS A 117 7.75 -1.73 -14.83
C LYS A 117 7.45 -1.29 -13.39
N LEU A 118 6.18 -1.39 -12.96
CA LEU A 118 5.81 -1.11 -11.56
C LEU A 118 6.37 -2.20 -10.64
N TYR A 119 6.26 -3.45 -11.03
CA TYR A 119 6.85 -4.58 -10.31
C TYR A 119 8.36 -4.39 -10.11
N GLU A 120 9.12 -4.17 -11.20
CA GLU A 120 10.57 -3.95 -11.15
C GLU A 120 10.97 -2.80 -10.24
N ARG A 121 10.23 -1.69 -10.30
CA ARG A 121 10.46 -0.54 -9.41
C ARG A 121 10.21 -0.90 -7.95
N THR A 122 9.10 -1.56 -7.67
CA THR A 122 8.64 -1.80 -6.30
C THR A 122 9.49 -2.84 -5.58
N ILE A 123 9.94 -3.91 -6.26
CA ILE A 123 10.88 -4.88 -5.68
C ILE A 123 12.25 -4.30 -5.33
N GLN A 124 12.61 -3.16 -5.93
CA GLN A 124 13.83 -2.44 -5.59
C GLN A 124 13.61 -1.45 -4.43
N VAL A 125 12.51 -0.69 -4.46
CA VAL A 125 12.25 0.41 -3.51
C VAL A 125 11.90 -0.10 -2.11
N LEU A 126 10.98 -1.06 -1.99
CA LEU A 126 10.46 -1.47 -0.69
C LEU A 126 11.55 -2.06 0.24
N PRO A 127 12.47 -2.91 -0.22
CA PRO A 127 13.53 -3.44 0.63
C PRO A 127 14.46 -2.34 1.20
N TYR A 128 14.72 -1.27 0.42
CA TYR A 128 15.49 -0.12 0.93
C TYR A 128 14.78 0.63 2.05
N MET A 129 13.44 0.60 2.05
CA MET A 129 12.62 1.16 3.12
C MET A 129 12.45 0.20 4.31
N GLY A 130 13.00 -1.01 4.23
CA GLY A 130 12.89 -2.05 5.26
C GLY A 130 11.63 -2.92 5.14
N TYR A 131 10.85 -2.81 4.06
CA TYR A 131 9.64 -3.61 3.82
C TYR A 131 9.90 -4.75 2.85
N LYS A 132 9.53 -5.96 3.22
CA LYS A 132 9.84 -7.19 2.45
C LYS A 132 8.61 -8.08 2.32
N PRO A 133 7.57 -7.64 1.57
CA PRO A 133 6.50 -8.56 1.19
C PRO A 133 7.03 -9.61 0.20
N LYS A 134 6.27 -10.66 -0.04
CA LYS A 134 6.52 -11.56 -1.16
C LYS A 134 5.90 -10.97 -2.42
N PHE A 135 6.74 -10.71 -3.43
CA PHE A 135 6.34 -10.09 -4.69
C PHE A 135 6.12 -11.13 -5.78
N PHE A 136 5.08 -10.93 -6.58
CA PHE A 136 4.78 -11.76 -7.74
C PHE A 136 4.47 -10.86 -8.94
N LEU A 137 4.95 -11.27 -10.12
CA LEU A 137 4.60 -10.64 -11.40
C LEU A 137 3.58 -11.54 -12.09
N GLY A 138 2.40 -11.02 -12.43
CA GLY A 138 1.39 -11.78 -13.13
C GLY A 138 -0.02 -11.22 -13.03
N ASP A 139 -0.96 -11.99 -13.57
CA ASP A 139 -2.38 -11.67 -13.51
C ASP A 139 -2.96 -12.00 -12.13
N GLY A 140 -3.35 -10.96 -11.41
CA GLY A 140 -3.90 -11.08 -10.06
C GLY A 140 -5.28 -11.74 -9.99
N SER A 141 -6.01 -11.91 -11.10
CA SER A 141 -7.32 -12.57 -11.10
C SER A 141 -7.29 -14.01 -10.60
N LYS A 142 -6.15 -14.68 -10.75
CA LYS A 142 -5.91 -16.05 -10.29
C LYS A 142 -5.30 -16.12 -8.88
N GLY A 143 -5.02 -14.97 -8.28
CA GLY A 143 -4.28 -14.91 -7.02
C GLY A 143 -2.88 -15.50 -7.13
N VAL A 144 -2.39 -16.07 -6.02
CA VAL A 144 -1.12 -16.83 -5.94
C VAL A 144 -1.40 -18.14 -5.22
N PRO A 145 -1.94 -19.16 -5.93
CA PRO A 145 -2.47 -20.37 -5.31
C PRO A 145 -1.42 -21.21 -4.55
N GLU A 146 -0.15 -21.11 -4.93
CA GLU A 146 0.95 -21.84 -4.25
C GLU A 146 1.10 -21.45 -2.78
N TYR A 147 0.57 -20.29 -2.38
CA TYR A 147 0.63 -19.80 -1.01
C TYR A 147 -0.74 -19.78 -0.32
N ALA A 148 -1.79 -20.24 -0.98
CA ALA A 148 -3.11 -20.36 -0.37
C ALA A 148 -3.10 -21.39 0.78
N PRO A 149 -4.05 -21.35 1.74
CA PRO A 149 -5.09 -20.33 1.86
C PRO A 149 -4.56 -19.02 2.44
N TYR A 150 -5.29 -17.94 2.16
CA TYR A 150 -5.08 -16.61 2.74
C TYR A 150 -6.16 -16.31 3.79
N ASP A 151 -5.78 -15.56 4.83
CA ASP A 151 -6.75 -15.09 5.84
C ASP A 151 -7.56 -13.91 5.31
N LYS A 152 -6.94 -13.07 4.48
CA LYS A 152 -7.55 -11.87 3.88
C LYS A 152 -7.05 -11.66 2.46
N ILE A 153 -7.91 -11.09 1.61
CA ILE A 153 -7.56 -10.63 0.27
C ILE A 153 -8.00 -9.18 0.13
N ILE A 154 -7.10 -8.32 -0.38
CA ILE A 154 -7.41 -6.95 -0.74
C ILE A 154 -7.16 -6.75 -2.23
N VAL A 155 -8.12 -6.16 -2.93
CA VAL A 155 -8.00 -5.82 -4.36
C VAL A 155 -7.87 -4.31 -4.46
N THR A 156 -6.69 -3.85 -4.82
CA THR A 156 -6.34 -2.43 -4.98
C THR A 156 -6.20 -2.02 -6.45
N ALA A 157 -6.50 -2.94 -7.36
CA ALA A 157 -6.57 -2.74 -8.80
C ALA A 157 -8.02 -2.66 -9.28
N GLY A 158 -8.26 -1.98 -10.41
CA GLY A 158 -9.56 -2.00 -11.07
C GLY A 158 -9.86 -3.40 -11.63
N ALA A 159 -10.99 -3.96 -11.25
CA ALA A 159 -11.49 -5.22 -11.78
C ALA A 159 -12.98 -5.06 -12.14
N PRO A 160 -13.43 -5.57 -13.30
CA PRO A 160 -14.83 -5.46 -13.72
C PRO A 160 -15.77 -6.34 -12.87
N LEU A 161 -15.24 -7.43 -12.33
CA LEU A 161 -15.96 -8.41 -11.51
C LEU A 161 -15.00 -8.93 -10.42
N VAL A 162 -15.57 -9.49 -9.35
CA VAL A 162 -14.78 -10.26 -8.37
C VAL A 162 -14.45 -11.61 -9.02
N PRO A 163 -13.17 -11.96 -9.23
CA PRO A 163 -12.82 -13.25 -9.78
C PRO A 163 -13.21 -14.39 -8.82
N GLU A 164 -13.83 -15.44 -9.37
CA GLU A 164 -14.25 -16.60 -8.56
C GLU A 164 -13.06 -17.30 -7.90
N GLU A 165 -11.91 -17.27 -8.55
CA GLU A 165 -10.68 -17.86 -8.03
C GLU A 165 -10.14 -17.17 -6.76
N LEU A 166 -10.65 -16.00 -6.42
CA LEU A 166 -10.28 -15.28 -5.19
C LEU A 166 -11.27 -15.51 -4.04
N LEU A 167 -12.39 -16.19 -4.29
CA LEU A 167 -13.41 -16.52 -3.31
C LEU A 167 -13.19 -17.90 -2.70
#